data_2e260c2d3d784d759b7b46ed084feb41
#
_entry.id   2e260c2d3d784d759b7b46ed084feb41
#
_cell.length_a   1.000
_cell.length_b   1.000
_cell.length_c   1.000
_cell.angle_alpha   90.00
_cell.angle_beta   90.00
_cell.angle_gamma   90.00
#
_symmetry.space_group_name_H-M   'P 1'
#
loop_
_entity.id
_entity.type
_entity.pdbx_description
1 polymer ?
#
loop_
_entity_poly.entity_id
_entity_poly.type
_entity_poly.pdbx_seq_one_letter_code
_entity_poly.pdbx_strand_id
1 'polypeptide(L)'
;KAMQIEMLKAKIHRATVTQAELNYVGSITIDSDLLKASGICEYEKVDIVNINNGERFATYTIAGEAGSGVICLNGAAARCACTGDKVIIMSYCTLTPEEAREHKPTVLFVDEQNKLARLAHYEKHGCLEN
;
A
#
# COMPACT_ATOMS: atom_id res chain seq x y z
N LYS A 1 -9.56 -7.81 -29.99
CA LYS A 1 -8.82 -7.69 -28.74
C LYS A 1 -9.72 -7.15 -27.64
N ALA A 2 -9.73 -7.83 -26.51
CA ALA A 2 -10.61 -7.45 -25.41
C ALA A 2 -10.12 -6.17 -24.73
N MET A 3 -11.07 -5.31 -24.32
CA MET A 3 -10.78 -4.14 -23.53
C MET A 3 -10.41 -4.57 -22.13
N GLN A 4 -9.45 -3.89 -21.53
CA GLN A 4 -9.06 -4.13 -20.15
C GLN A 4 -9.08 -2.82 -19.38
N ILE A 5 -9.47 -2.90 -18.11
CA ILE A 5 -9.60 -1.74 -17.26
C ILE A 5 -8.68 -1.94 -16.07
N GLU A 6 -7.91 -0.91 -15.72
CA GLU A 6 -7.06 -0.95 -14.54
C GLU A 6 -7.88 -0.58 -13.32
N MET A 7 -7.94 -1.46 -12.33
CA MET A 7 -8.79 -1.31 -11.17
C MET A 7 -7.95 -1.40 -9.90
N LEU A 8 -8.40 -0.73 -8.85
CA LEU A 8 -7.76 -0.83 -7.53
C LEU A 8 -7.88 -2.27 -7.05
N LYS A 9 -6.74 -2.91 -6.78
CA LYS A 9 -6.70 -4.27 -6.28
C LYS A 9 -6.66 -4.28 -4.76
N ALA A 10 -5.77 -3.48 -4.17
CA ALA A 10 -5.58 -3.46 -2.72
C ALA A 10 -5.06 -2.11 -2.28
N LYS A 11 -5.34 -1.77 -1.03
CA LYS A 11 -4.93 -0.50 -0.46
C LYS A 11 -4.62 -0.70 1.01
N ILE A 12 -3.47 -0.19 1.45
CA ILE A 12 -3.13 -0.11 2.88
C ILE A 12 -3.26 1.36 3.24
N HIS A 13 -4.25 1.69 4.06
CA HIS A 13 -4.64 3.06 4.33
C HIS A 13 -3.98 3.59 5.59
N ARG A 14 -3.22 4.68 5.44
CA ARG A 14 -2.64 5.46 6.53
C ARG A 14 -1.61 4.68 7.35
N ALA A 15 -0.75 3.94 6.66
CA ALA A 15 0.38 3.29 7.33
C ALA A 15 1.40 4.37 7.74
N THR A 16 2.07 4.13 8.86
CA THR A 16 3.09 5.05 9.37
C THR A 16 4.46 4.58 8.93
N VAL A 17 5.22 5.48 8.28
CA VAL A 17 6.60 5.17 7.86
C VAL A 17 7.45 4.99 9.12
N THR A 18 8.08 3.83 9.25
CA THR A 18 8.91 3.52 10.41
C THR A 18 10.38 3.83 10.17
N GLN A 19 10.81 3.87 8.90
CA GLN A 19 12.20 4.03 8.58
C GLN A 19 12.36 4.47 7.12
N ALA A 20 13.41 5.25 6.84
CA ALA A 20 13.74 5.67 5.48
C ALA A 20 15.25 5.50 5.31
N GLU A 21 15.66 4.59 4.41
CA GLU A 21 17.07 4.21 4.20
C GLU A 21 17.51 4.63 2.81
N LEU A 22 18.10 5.81 2.70
CA LEU A 22 18.49 6.37 1.41
C LEU A 22 19.55 5.52 0.69
N ASN A 23 20.51 5.01 1.43
CA ASN A 23 21.63 4.27 0.85
C ASN A 23 21.37 2.77 0.82
N TYR A 24 20.30 2.39 0.15
CA TYR A 24 19.88 1.00 0.09
C TYR A 24 19.18 0.74 -1.24
N VAL A 25 18.88 -0.52 -1.51
CA VAL A 25 18.18 -0.90 -2.74
C VAL A 25 16.77 -0.28 -2.72
N GLY A 26 16.37 0.35 -3.84
CA GLY A 26 15.09 1.06 -3.88
C GLY A 26 13.90 0.14 -3.80
N SER A 27 13.00 0.39 -2.82
CA SER A 27 11.81 -0.43 -2.61
C SER A 27 11.05 0.11 -1.39
N ILE A 28 9.91 -0.52 -1.10
CA ILE A 28 9.25 -0.30 0.19
C ILE A 28 9.15 -1.65 0.90
N THR A 29 9.72 -1.72 2.09
CA THR A 29 9.62 -2.93 2.92
C THR A 29 8.35 -2.83 3.74
N ILE A 30 7.48 -3.83 3.62
CA ILE A 30 6.18 -3.85 4.28
C ILE A 30 6.08 -5.11 5.13
N ASP A 31 5.61 -4.97 6.37
CA ASP A 31 5.34 -6.08 7.26
C ASP A 31 4.62 -7.21 6.49
N SER A 32 5.15 -8.42 6.56
CA SER A 32 4.60 -9.57 5.85
C SER A 32 3.15 -9.84 6.18
N ASP A 33 2.72 -9.56 7.41
CA ASP A 33 1.32 -9.74 7.78
C ASP A 33 0.40 -8.81 6.99
N LEU A 34 0.85 -7.59 6.71
CA LEU A 34 0.09 -6.65 5.90
C LEU A 34 0.06 -7.07 4.44
N LEU A 35 1.17 -7.58 3.93
CA LEU A 35 1.20 -8.10 2.56
C LEU A 35 0.21 -9.25 2.43
N LYS A 36 0.23 -10.19 3.38
CA LYS A 36 -0.65 -11.34 3.34
C LYS A 36 -2.12 -10.90 3.42
N ALA A 37 -2.44 -10.00 4.34
CA ALA A 37 -3.82 -9.56 4.53
C ALA A 37 -4.35 -8.79 3.32
N SER A 38 -3.49 -8.02 2.65
CA SER A 38 -3.89 -7.21 1.50
C SER A 38 -3.91 -7.99 0.20
N GLY A 39 -3.19 -9.10 0.13
CA GLY A 39 -3.01 -9.83 -1.11
C GLY A 39 -1.95 -9.22 -2.02
N ILE A 40 -1.19 -8.24 -1.54
CA ILE A 40 -0.08 -7.68 -2.30
C ILE A 40 1.11 -8.63 -2.19
N CYS A 41 1.68 -8.99 -3.34
CA CYS A 41 2.82 -9.92 -3.38
C CYS A 41 4.13 -9.19 -3.19
N GLU A 42 5.14 -9.92 -2.71
CA GLU A 42 6.49 -9.38 -2.72
C GLU A 42 6.90 -9.11 -4.16
N TYR A 43 7.62 -8.01 -4.38
CA TYR A 43 8.04 -7.50 -5.69
C TYR A 43 6.91 -6.93 -6.54
N GLU A 44 5.72 -6.83 -6.01
CA GLU A 44 4.61 -6.23 -6.74
C GLU A 44 4.79 -4.72 -6.78
N LYS A 45 4.48 -4.12 -7.93
CA LYS A 45 4.51 -2.67 -8.06
C LYS A 45 3.39 -2.04 -7.26
N VAL A 46 3.70 -0.98 -6.52
CA VAL A 46 2.71 -0.22 -5.76
C VAL A 46 2.90 1.26 -6.01
N ASP A 47 1.80 1.99 -5.89
CA ASP A 47 1.81 3.45 -5.87
C ASP A 47 1.67 3.89 -4.42
N ILE A 48 2.45 4.89 -4.04
CA ILE A 48 2.46 5.40 -2.68
C ILE A 48 2.11 6.88 -2.71
N VAL A 49 1.19 7.27 -1.83
CA VAL A 49 0.81 8.66 -1.64
C VAL A 49 1.16 9.04 -0.21
N ASN A 50 1.95 10.08 -0.05
CA ASN A 50 2.34 10.58 1.28
C ASN A 50 1.36 11.67 1.67
N ILE A 51 0.59 11.44 2.73
CA ILE A 51 -0.44 12.36 3.19
C ILE A 51 0.19 13.66 3.72
N ASN A 52 1.38 13.56 4.29
CA ASN A 52 2.01 14.69 4.96
C ASN A 52 2.64 15.70 4.01
N ASN A 53 3.18 15.25 2.87
CA ASN A 53 3.86 16.15 1.94
C ASN A 53 3.27 16.16 0.53
N GLY A 54 2.29 15.31 0.25
CA GLY A 54 1.64 15.26 -1.05
C GLY A 54 2.40 14.54 -2.14
N GLU A 55 3.54 13.94 -1.83
CA GLU A 55 4.33 13.21 -2.83
C GLU A 55 3.58 11.96 -3.28
N ARG A 56 3.67 11.68 -4.58
CA ARG A 56 3.10 10.47 -5.19
C ARG A 56 4.21 9.81 -5.97
N PHE A 57 4.47 8.55 -5.69
CA PHE A 57 5.56 7.84 -6.37
C PHE A 57 5.24 6.35 -6.43
N ALA A 58 5.92 5.67 -7.34
CA ALA A 58 5.77 4.23 -7.52
C ALA A 58 7.06 3.53 -7.15
N THR A 59 6.92 2.35 -6.58
CA THR A 59 8.05 1.48 -6.27
C THR A 59 7.55 0.03 -6.23
N TYR A 60 8.31 -0.88 -5.67
CA TYR A 60 7.89 -2.26 -5.51
C TYR A 60 8.13 -2.70 -4.07
N THR A 61 7.46 -3.79 -3.68
CA THR A 61 7.44 -4.24 -2.29
C THR A 61 8.55 -5.24 -1.99
N ILE A 62 9.02 -5.20 -0.75
CA ILE A 62 9.87 -6.22 -0.16
C ILE A 62 9.16 -6.67 1.12
N ALA A 63 9.15 -7.97 1.38
CA ALA A 63 8.51 -8.49 2.59
C ALA A 63 9.39 -8.22 3.80
N GLY A 64 8.81 -7.59 4.82
CA GLY A 64 9.47 -7.36 6.09
C GLY A 64 9.04 -8.36 7.12
N GLU A 65 9.68 -8.33 8.29
CA GLU A 65 9.39 -9.27 9.36
C GLU A 65 7.93 -9.22 9.77
N ALA A 66 7.29 -10.40 9.85
CA ALA A 66 5.88 -10.50 10.21
C ALA A 66 5.66 -9.97 11.63
N GLY A 67 4.65 -9.12 11.77
CA GLY A 67 4.29 -8.56 13.08
C GLY A 67 5.17 -7.42 13.53
N SER A 68 6.15 -7.02 12.73
CA SER A 68 7.07 -5.95 13.11
C SER A 68 6.48 -4.55 12.97
N GLY A 69 5.46 -4.40 12.12
CA GLY A 69 4.92 -3.08 11.81
C GLY A 69 5.80 -2.28 10.89
N VAL A 70 6.80 -2.91 10.24
CA VAL A 70 7.76 -2.18 9.43
C VAL A 70 7.11 -1.62 8.16
N ILE A 71 7.34 -0.34 7.92
CA ILE A 71 7.06 0.33 6.66
C ILE A 71 8.32 1.17 6.39
N CYS A 72 9.21 0.64 5.59
CA CYS A 72 10.52 1.26 5.36
C CYS A 72 10.69 1.60 3.89
N LEU A 73 10.96 2.87 3.62
CA LEU A 73 11.24 3.32 2.26
C LEU A 73 12.73 3.26 2.03
N ASN A 74 13.13 2.55 0.99
CA ASN A 74 14.53 2.26 0.70
C ASN A 74 14.97 2.98 -0.57
N GLY A 75 16.26 3.37 -0.61
CA GLY A 75 16.84 3.96 -1.80
C GLY A 75 16.24 5.33 -2.11
N ALA A 76 16.05 5.62 -3.39
CA ALA A 76 15.53 6.91 -3.83
C ALA A 76 14.16 7.22 -3.25
N ALA A 77 13.34 6.21 -2.99
CA ALA A 77 12.01 6.41 -2.42
C ALA A 77 12.09 7.03 -1.02
N ALA A 78 13.22 6.86 -0.32
CA ALA A 78 13.41 7.45 1.00
C ALA A 78 13.43 8.97 0.98
N ARG A 79 13.63 9.59 -0.21
CA ARG A 79 13.56 11.04 -0.31
C ARG A 79 12.13 11.57 -0.32
N CYS A 80 11.15 10.69 -0.51
CA CYS A 80 9.76 11.09 -0.64
C CYS A 80 8.98 11.00 0.66
N ALA A 81 9.62 10.59 1.76
CA ALA A 81 8.94 10.44 3.04
C ALA A 81 9.93 10.52 4.19
N CYS A 82 9.41 10.92 5.35
CA CYS A 82 10.16 10.92 6.60
C CYS A 82 9.53 9.91 7.55
N THR A 83 10.34 9.39 8.47
CA THR A 83 9.82 8.55 9.54
C THR A 83 8.70 9.29 10.26
N GLY A 84 7.59 8.61 10.47
CA GLY A 84 6.41 9.19 11.11
C GLY A 84 5.35 9.68 10.12
N ASP A 85 5.70 9.82 8.85
CA ASP A 85 4.72 10.24 7.84
C ASP A 85 3.66 9.17 7.64
N LYS A 86 2.44 9.60 7.29
CA LYS A 86 1.35 8.69 6.95
C LYS A 86 1.31 8.52 5.44
N VAL A 87 1.28 7.27 5.00
CA VAL A 87 1.23 6.96 3.57
C VAL A 87 0.06 6.04 3.25
N ILE A 88 -0.37 6.10 2.01
CA ILE A 88 -1.37 5.19 1.46
C ILE A 88 -0.66 4.37 0.39
N ILE A 89 -0.74 3.05 0.49
CA ILE A 89 -0.08 2.13 -0.43
C ILE A 89 -1.15 1.45 -1.24
N MET A 90 -1.05 1.52 -2.58
CA MET A 90 -2.08 1.00 -3.46
C MET A 90 -1.48 0.10 -4.52
N SER A 91 -2.18 -0.98 -4.84
CA SER A 91 -1.83 -1.81 -5.98
C SER A 91 -3.04 -1.94 -6.90
N TYR A 92 -2.76 -2.23 -8.16
CA TYR A 92 -3.79 -2.26 -9.20
C TYR A 92 -3.73 -3.57 -9.95
N CYS A 93 -4.84 -3.91 -10.59
CA CYS A 93 -4.92 -5.09 -11.44
C CYS A 93 -5.68 -4.73 -12.70
N THR A 94 -5.49 -5.54 -13.74
CA THR A 94 -6.12 -5.31 -15.03
C THR A 94 -7.22 -6.35 -15.22
N LEU A 95 -8.44 -5.89 -15.47
CA LEU A 95 -9.62 -6.74 -15.55
C LEU A 95 -10.40 -6.44 -16.82
N THR A 96 -11.17 -7.42 -17.30
CA THR A 96 -12.15 -7.15 -18.36
C THR A 96 -13.30 -6.35 -17.77
N PRO A 97 -14.13 -5.68 -18.62
CA PRO A 97 -15.29 -4.96 -18.08
C PRO A 97 -16.24 -5.85 -17.29
N GLU A 98 -16.39 -7.11 -17.67
CA GLU A 98 -17.24 -8.05 -16.95
C GLU A 98 -16.67 -8.33 -15.56
N GLU A 99 -15.37 -8.62 -15.50
CA GLU A 99 -14.70 -8.87 -14.22
C GLU A 99 -14.74 -7.63 -13.34
N ALA A 100 -14.59 -6.45 -13.95
CA ALA A 100 -14.57 -5.19 -13.21
C ALA A 100 -15.89 -4.94 -12.47
N ARG A 101 -17.01 -5.35 -13.07
CA ARG A 101 -18.32 -5.15 -12.43
C ARG A 101 -18.47 -5.95 -11.14
N GLU A 102 -17.79 -7.10 -11.04
CA GLU A 102 -17.87 -7.96 -9.87
C GLU A 102 -16.70 -7.75 -8.92
N HIS A 103 -15.76 -6.91 -9.30
CA HIS A 103 -14.52 -6.74 -8.53
C HIS A 103 -14.74 -5.94 -7.26
N LYS A 104 -14.11 -6.39 -6.19
CA LYS A 104 -14.07 -5.65 -4.93
C LYS A 104 -12.62 -5.56 -4.46
N PRO A 105 -12.11 -4.36 -4.19
CA PRO A 105 -10.74 -4.23 -3.70
C PRO A 105 -10.63 -4.71 -2.25
N THR A 106 -9.41 -4.95 -1.81
CA THR A 106 -9.12 -5.26 -0.41
C THR A 106 -8.50 -4.01 0.20
N VAL A 107 -9.15 -3.44 1.21
CA VAL A 107 -8.71 -2.21 1.84
C VAL A 107 -8.38 -2.50 3.30
N LEU A 108 -7.13 -2.26 3.69
CA LEU A 108 -6.68 -2.43 5.06
C LEU A 108 -6.63 -1.08 5.75
N PHE A 109 -7.15 -1.03 6.96
CA PHE A 109 -7.00 0.12 7.86
C PHE A 109 -6.09 -0.33 8.98
N VAL A 110 -5.01 0.40 9.21
CA VAL A 110 -4.01 0.02 10.22
C VAL A 110 -3.98 1.04 11.35
N ASP A 111 -3.50 0.60 12.51
CA ASP A 111 -3.37 1.48 13.66
C ASP A 111 -2.00 2.16 13.65
N GLU A 112 -1.68 2.87 14.74
CA GLU A 112 -0.43 3.65 14.82
C GLU A 112 0.82 2.79 14.81
N GLN A 113 0.68 1.49 15.09
CA GLN A 113 1.79 0.54 15.07
C GLN A 113 1.78 -0.30 13.79
N ASN A 114 0.99 0.11 12.79
CA ASN A 114 0.85 -0.60 11.52
C ASN A 114 0.30 -2.02 11.69
N LYS A 115 -0.54 -2.21 12.70
CA LYS A 115 -1.24 -3.48 12.86
C LYS A 115 -2.60 -3.37 12.20
N LEU A 116 -3.08 -4.47 11.65
CA LEU A 116 -4.38 -4.48 10.99
C LEU A 116 -5.48 -4.19 12.01
N ALA A 117 -6.21 -3.10 11.82
CA ALA A 117 -7.33 -2.73 12.67
C ALA A 117 -8.67 -3.13 12.05
N ARG A 118 -8.78 -3.01 10.72
CA ARG A 118 -10.01 -3.33 10.02
C ARG A 118 -9.73 -3.67 8.57
N LEU A 119 -10.46 -4.63 8.03
CA LEU A 119 -10.37 -5.01 6.63
C LEU A 119 -11.72 -4.76 5.98
N ALA A 120 -11.74 -4.15 4.80
CA ALA A 120 -12.96 -3.87 4.06
C ALA A 120 -12.76 -4.19 2.59
N HIS A 121 -13.88 -4.39 1.89
CA HIS A 121 -13.87 -4.63 0.44
C HIS A 121 -14.66 -3.56 -0.29
N TYR A 122 -14.88 -2.42 0.35
CA TYR A 122 -15.67 -1.34 -0.22
C TYR A 122 -15.27 -0.02 0.41
N GLU A 123 -15.16 1.02 -0.41
CA GLU A 123 -14.94 2.38 0.07
C GLU A 123 -16.16 3.21 -0.29
N LYS A 124 -16.79 3.83 0.72
CA LYS A 124 -17.95 4.67 0.51
C LYS A 124 -17.56 6.12 0.66
N HIS A 125 -18.04 6.96 -0.25
CA HIS A 125 -17.77 8.39 -0.20
C HIS A 125 -18.23 8.97 1.13
N GLY A 126 -17.38 9.75 1.76
CA GLY A 126 -17.69 10.40 3.02
C GLY A 126 -17.47 9.55 4.26
N CYS A 127 -17.07 8.29 4.11
CA CYS A 127 -16.79 7.41 5.23
C CYS A 127 -15.29 7.24 5.37
N LEU A 128 -14.69 8.00 6.28
CA LEU A 128 -13.26 7.93 6.58
C LEU A 128 -13.09 7.27 7.94
N GLU A 129 -13.28 5.98 7.96
CA GLU A 129 -13.11 5.23 9.20
C GLU A 129 -11.80 4.47 9.18
N ASN A 130 -11.13 4.48 10.29
CA ASN A 130 -9.87 3.76 10.45
C ASN A 130 -10.06 2.56 11.33
#